data_4ae7008a334e2f956fcaec1c205cbc81
#
_entry.id   4ae7008a334e2f956fcaec1c205cbc81
#
_cell.length_a   1.000
_cell.length_b   1.000
_cell.length_c   1.000
_cell.angle_alpha   90.00
_cell.angle_beta   90.00
_cell.angle_gamma   90.00
#
_symmetry.space_group_name_H-M   'P 1'
#
loop_
_entity.id
_entity.type
_entity.pdbx_description
1 polymer ?
#
loop_
_entity_poly.entity_id
_entity_poly.type
_entity_poly.pdbx_seq_one_letter_code
_entity_poly.pdbx_strand_id
1 'polypeptide(L)'
;MSWVMVSPELVVAAAADLAGIGSAISSANAAAAVNTTGLLTAGADEVSTAIAALFGAQGQAYQAASAQAAAFYAQFVQALSAGGGAYAAAEAAAVSPLLAPINAQFVAATGRPLIGNGANGAPGTGANGGPGGWLIGNGGASTGGGDGGPGGAGGTGVLIGNGGNGGSGGTGATLGKAGIGGTGGVLLGLDGFTAPASTSPLHTLQQDVINMVNDPFQTLTGRPLIGNGANGTPGTGADGGAGGWLFGNGGNGGQGTIGGVNGGAGGAGGAGGILFGTGGTGGSGGPGATGLGGIGGAGGAALLFGSGGAGGSGGAGAVGGNGGAGGNAGALLGAAGAGGAGGAGAVGGNGGAGGNGGLFANGGAGGPGGFGSPAGAA
;
A
#
# COMPACT_ATOMS: atom_id res chain seq x y z
N MET A 1 31.99 -23.01 8.88
CA MET A 1 30.71 -22.46 9.28
C MET A 1 29.84 -22.39 8.00
N SER A 2 28.73 -23.12 7.99
CA SER A 2 27.80 -23.06 6.86
C SER A 2 26.98 -21.76 6.97
N TRP A 3 27.08 -20.90 5.99
CA TRP A 3 26.24 -19.71 5.87
C TRP A 3 24.85 -20.16 5.44
N VAL A 4 23.86 -19.88 6.27
CA VAL A 4 22.44 -20.03 5.89
C VAL A 4 22.02 -18.67 5.36
N MET A 5 21.78 -18.57 4.06
CA MET A 5 21.15 -17.39 3.47
C MET A 5 19.64 -17.52 3.67
N VAL A 6 19.07 -16.66 4.50
CA VAL A 6 17.64 -16.52 4.68
C VAL A 6 17.20 -15.29 3.89
N SER A 7 16.24 -15.48 2.96
CA SER A 7 15.61 -14.35 2.28
C SER A 7 14.53 -13.75 3.20
N PRO A 8 14.66 -12.50 3.65
CA PRO A 8 13.67 -11.86 4.51
C PRO A 8 12.28 -11.83 3.85
N GLU A 9 12.24 -11.69 2.52
CA GLU A 9 10.99 -11.65 1.75
C GLU A 9 10.24 -12.98 1.83
N LEU A 10 10.96 -14.11 1.78
CA LEU A 10 10.36 -15.43 1.91
C LEU A 10 9.80 -15.66 3.32
N VAL A 11 10.45 -15.10 4.34
CA VAL A 11 9.96 -15.18 5.73
C VAL A 11 8.67 -14.36 5.88
N VAL A 12 8.62 -13.16 5.32
CA VAL A 12 7.43 -12.30 5.36
C VAL A 12 6.29 -12.91 4.53
N ALA A 13 6.59 -13.47 3.35
CA ALA A 13 5.61 -14.18 2.52
C ALA A 13 5.03 -15.40 3.27
N ALA A 14 5.89 -16.20 3.91
CA ALA A 14 5.44 -17.33 4.72
C ALA A 14 4.57 -16.88 5.91
N ALA A 15 4.88 -15.75 6.53
CA ALA A 15 4.04 -15.17 7.59
C ALA A 15 2.64 -14.77 7.06
N ALA A 16 2.56 -14.20 5.86
CA ALA A 16 1.30 -13.84 5.21
C ALA A 16 0.47 -15.08 4.84
N ASP A 17 1.10 -16.12 4.29
CA ASP A 17 0.43 -17.40 3.98
C ASP A 17 -0.12 -18.05 5.25
N LEU A 18 0.68 -18.08 6.31
CA LEU A 18 0.24 -18.58 7.62
C LEU A 18 -0.95 -17.76 8.14
N ALA A 19 -0.93 -16.43 8.07
CA ALA A 19 -2.07 -15.59 8.47
C ALA A 19 -3.35 -15.96 7.70
N GLY A 20 -3.24 -16.22 6.39
CA GLY A 20 -4.35 -16.68 5.55
C GLY A 20 -4.92 -18.03 6.04
N ILE A 21 -4.06 -18.99 6.36
CA ILE A 21 -4.46 -20.30 6.92
C ILE A 21 -5.16 -20.11 8.27
N GLY A 22 -4.61 -19.29 9.16
CA GLY A 22 -5.21 -19.00 10.47
C GLY A 22 -6.60 -18.38 10.35
N SER A 23 -6.79 -17.46 9.39
CA SER A 23 -8.09 -16.86 9.10
C SER A 23 -9.10 -17.89 8.59
N ALA A 24 -8.69 -18.79 7.70
CA ALA A 24 -9.55 -19.87 7.19
C ALA A 24 -9.99 -20.83 8.30
N ILE A 25 -9.06 -21.21 9.19
CA ILE A 25 -9.35 -22.07 10.35
C ILE A 25 -10.34 -21.37 11.30
N SER A 26 -10.11 -20.08 11.59
CA SER A 26 -11.01 -19.30 12.47
C SER A 26 -12.43 -19.21 11.91
N SER A 27 -12.55 -18.98 10.60
CA SER A 27 -13.83 -18.94 9.91
C SER A 27 -14.55 -20.29 9.95
N ALA A 28 -13.83 -21.38 9.71
CA ALA A 28 -14.38 -22.73 9.80
C ALA A 28 -14.86 -23.08 11.23
N ASN A 29 -14.07 -22.73 12.25
CA ASN A 29 -14.43 -22.93 13.66
C ASN A 29 -15.66 -22.11 14.07
N ALA A 30 -15.76 -20.87 13.61
CA ALA A 30 -16.93 -20.03 13.85
C ALA A 30 -18.21 -20.60 13.19
N ALA A 31 -18.09 -21.12 11.97
CA ALA A 31 -19.20 -21.77 11.27
C ALA A 31 -19.64 -23.08 11.98
N ALA A 32 -18.70 -23.84 12.52
CA ALA A 32 -18.99 -25.09 13.25
C ALA A 32 -19.59 -24.85 14.65
N ALA A 33 -19.31 -23.68 15.28
CA ALA A 33 -19.69 -23.41 16.67
C ALA A 33 -21.20 -23.58 16.92
N VAL A 34 -22.04 -23.01 16.05
CA VAL A 34 -23.51 -23.02 16.19
C VAL A 34 -24.05 -24.45 16.23
N ASN A 35 -23.51 -25.35 15.40
CA ASN A 35 -23.98 -26.72 15.26
C ASN A 35 -23.37 -27.69 16.27
N THR A 36 -22.30 -27.29 16.97
CA THR A 36 -21.58 -28.21 17.88
C THR A 36 -21.72 -27.83 19.36
N THR A 37 -22.06 -26.59 19.69
CA THR A 37 -22.17 -26.13 21.07
C THR A 37 -23.61 -26.12 21.60
N GLY A 38 -24.62 -26.15 20.72
CA GLY A 38 -26.05 -26.12 21.04
C GLY A 38 -26.81 -27.33 20.48
N LEU A 39 -26.34 -28.54 20.75
CA LEU A 39 -26.98 -29.77 20.24
C LEU A 39 -28.36 -29.99 20.86
N LEU A 40 -29.35 -30.16 19.98
CA LEU A 40 -30.68 -30.57 20.40
C LEU A 40 -30.69 -32.06 20.79
N THR A 41 -31.51 -32.40 21.79
CA THR A 41 -31.72 -33.78 22.19
C THR A 41 -32.44 -34.58 21.09
N ALA A 42 -32.01 -35.81 20.84
CA ALA A 42 -32.63 -36.66 19.83
C ALA A 42 -34.01 -37.18 20.27
N GLY A 43 -34.25 -37.23 21.57
CA GLY A 43 -35.50 -37.64 22.20
C GLY A 43 -35.70 -36.97 23.56
N ALA A 44 -36.87 -37.12 24.18
CA ALA A 44 -37.20 -36.54 25.48
C ALA A 44 -36.77 -37.44 26.65
N ASP A 45 -35.92 -38.44 26.43
CA ASP A 45 -35.38 -39.36 27.43
C ASP A 45 -34.08 -38.87 28.04
N GLU A 46 -33.73 -39.38 29.21
CA GLU A 46 -32.56 -38.98 30.00
C GLU A 46 -31.24 -39.30 29.28
N VAL A 47 -31.18 -40.37 28.48
CA VAL A 47 -29.99 -40.77 27.74
C VAL A 47 -29.71 -39.82 26.62
N SER A 48 -30.74 -39.47 25.81
CA SER A 48 -30.62 -38.50 24.74
C SER A 48 -30.20 -37.12 25.27
N THR A 49 -30.74 -36.72 26.42
CA THR A 49 -30.39 -35.45 27.09
C THR A 49 -28.95 -35.47 27.59
N ALA A 50 -28.49 -36.55 28.21
CA ALA A 50 -27.11 -36.68 28.68
C ALA A 50 -26.09 -36.69 27.54
N ILE A 51 -26.40 -37.35 26.42
CA ILE A 51 -25.56 -37.37 25.22
C ILE A 51 -25.45 -35.99 24.60
N ALA A 52 -26.56 -35.26 24.43
CA ALA A 52 -26.55 -33.89 23.89
C ALA A 52 -25.73 -32.94 24.77
N ALA A 53 -25.86 -33.05 26.11
CA ALA A 53 -25.08 -32.28 27.06
C ALA A 53 -23.56 -32.59 26.97
N LEU A 54 -23.18 -33.85 26.84
CA LEU A 54 -21.80 -34.30 26.72
C LEU A 54 -21.15 -33.70 25.44
N PHE A 55 -21.80 -33.84 24.29
CA PHE A 55 -21.27 -33.34 23.04
C PHE A 55 -21.29 -31.79 22.99
N GLY A 56 -22.30 -31.16 23.57
CA GLY A 56 -22.34 -29.69 23.71
C GLY A 56 -21.19 -29.16 24.58
N ALA A 57 -20.91 -29.81 25.71
CA ALA A 57 -19.77 -29.48 26.56
C ALA A 57 -18.44 -29.70 25.85
N GLN A 58 -18.29 -30.76 25.06
CA GLN A 58 -17.11 -31.00 24.25
C GLN A 58 -16.95 -29.94 23.17
N GLY A 59 -18.03 -29.51 22.50
CA GLY A 59 -18.01 -28.42 21.53
C GLY A 59 -17.56 -27.11 22.16
N GLN A 60 -18.03 -26.75 23.35
CA GLN A 60 -17.61 -25.58 24.10
C GLN A 60 -16.12 -25.64 24.49
N ALA A 61 -15.65 -26.78 24.98
CA ALA A 61 -14.23 -26.98 25.31
C ALA A 61 -13.34 -26.86 24.08
N TYR A 62 -13.77 -27.37 22.94
CA TYR A 62 -13.06 -27.19 21.66
C TYR A 62 -12.98 -25.71 21.23
N GLN A 63 -14.09 -24.96 21.32
CA GLN A 63 -14.08 -23.53 20.98
C GLN A 63 -13.14 -22.76 21.91
N ALA A 64 -13.10 -23.03 23.19
CA ALA A 64 -12.16 -22.42 24.13
C ALA A 64 -10.70 -22.74 23.76
N ALA A 65 -10.38 -23.99 23.45
CA ALA A 65 -9.05 -24.40 23.02
C ALA A 65 -8.66 -23.77 21.68
N SER A 66 -9.58 -23.69 20.73
CA SER A 66 -9.35 -23.07 19.41
C SER A 66 -9.08 -21.57 19.51
N ALA A 67 -9.74 -20.86 20.43
CA ALA A 67 -9.47 -19.45 20.70
C ALA A 67 -8.04 -19.23 21.24
N GLN A 68 -7.58 -20.09 22.15
CA GLN A 68 -6.20 -20.04 22.65
C GLN A 68 -5.18 -20.33 21.54
N ALA A 69 -5.45 -21.34 20.70
CA ALA A 69 -4.60 -21.66 19.56
C ALA A 69 -4.55 -20.51 18.56
N ALA A 70 -5.66 -19.83 18.28
CA ALA A 70 -5.72 -18.66 17.40
C ALA A 70 -4.90 -17.49 17.95
N ALA A 71 -4.97 -17.22 19.26
CA ALA A 71 -4.15 -16.18 19.91
C ALA A 71 -2.65 -16.48 19.82
N PHE A 72 -2.24 -17.72 20.09
CA PHE A 72 -0.85 -18.14 19.93
C PHE A 72 -0.38 -18.00 18.47
N TYR A 73 -1.23 -18.41 17.53
CA TYR A 73 -0.94 -18.35 16.11
C TYR A 73 -0.74 -16.91 15.61
N ALA A 74 -1.61 -16.00 16.06
CA ALA A 74 -1.47 -14.58 15.75
C ALA A 74 -0.14 -14.00 16.26
N GLN A 75 0.25 -14.32 17.49
CA GLN A 75 1.54 -13.93 18.06
C GLN A 75 2.74 -14.52 17.29
N PHE A 76 2.63 -15.77 16.87
CA PHE A 76 3.67 -16.43 16.07
C PHE A 76 3.85 -15.76 14.71
N VAL A 77 2.75 -15.46 14.00
CA VAL A 77 2.77 -14.75 12.71
C VAL A 77 3.39 -13.35 12.87
N GLN A 78 3.01 -12.61 13.92
CA GLN A 78 3.60 -11.31 14.23
C GLN A 78 5.10 -11.40 14.50
N ALA A 79 5.54 -12.36 15.30
CA ALA A 79 6.96 -12.55 15.60
C ALA A 79 7.77 -12.93 14.34
N LEU A 80 7.19 -13.76 13.47
CA LEU A 80 7.82 -14.15 12.20
C LEU A 80 7.96 -12.94 11.25
N SER A 81 6.90 -12.14 11.12
CA SER A 81 6.91 -10.91 10.31
C SER A 81 7.91 -9.89 10.85
N ALA A 82 7.93 -9.67 12.17
CA ALA A 82 8.89 -8.76 12.81
C ALA A 82 10.34 -9.24 12.63
N GLY A 83 10.57 -10.55 12.72
CA GLY A 83 11.87 -11.17 12.45
C GLY A 83 12.33 -10.92 11.02
N GLY A 84 11.47 -11.13 10.02
CA GLY A 84 11.77 -10.81 8.62
C GLY A 84 12.13 -9.34 8.41
N GLY A 85 11.36 -8.42 9.03
CA GLY A 85 11.65 -6.99 9.01
C GLY A 85 13.01 -6.62 9.64
N ALA A 86 13.37 -7.26 10.76
CA ALA A 86 14.66 -7.05 11.40
C ALA A 86 15.84 -7.52 10.53
N TYR A 87 15.70 -8.67 9.84
CA TYR A 87 16.71 -9.12 8.88
C TYR A 87 16.85 -8.17 7.70
N ALA A 88 15.73 -7.70 7.11
CA ALA A 88 15.75 -6.71 6.03
C ALA A 88 16.43 -5.40 6.46
N ALA A 89 16.17 -4.92 7.67
CA ALA A 89 16.82 -3.74 8.23
C ALA A 89 18.33 -3.94 8.44
N ALA A 90 18.74 -5.11 8.92
CA ALA A 90 20.16 -5.45 9.11
C ALA A 90 20.91 -5.54 7.76
N GLU A 91 20.31 -6.14 6.74
CA GLU A 91 20.87 -6.19 5.39
C GLU A 91 21.00 -4.78 4.77
N ALA A 92 19.97 -3.94 4.90
CA ALA A 92 20.01 -2.55 4.44
C ALA A 92 21.13 -1.74 5.14
N ALA A 93 21.33 -1.94 6.45
CA ALA A 93 22.40 -1.31 7.21
C ALA A 93 23.79 -1.78 6.77
N ALA A 94 23.94 -3.05 6.35
CA ALA A 94 25.19 -3.61 5.89
C ALA A 94 25.61 -3.15 4.48
N VAL A 95 24.64 -2.79 3.64
CA VAL A 95 24.85 -2.53 2.20
C VAL A 95 24.96 -1.03 1.86
N SER A 96 24.60 -0.11 2.76
CA SER A 96 24.64 1.34 2.49
C SER A 96 25.81 2.14 3.13
N PRO A 97 27.05 1.62 3.21
CA PRO A 97 28.13 2.33 3.88
C PRO A 97 28.64 3.57 3.11
N LEU A 98 28.37 3.68 1.81
CA LEU A 98 28.89 4.78 0.98
C LEU A 98 27.90 5.96 0.87
N LEU A 99 26.64 5.73 0.64
CA LEU A 99 25.65 6.80 0.47
C LEU A 99 25.06 7.31 1.78
N ALA A 100 24.96 6.44 2.80
CA ALA A 100 24.39 6.82 4.07
C ALA A 100 25.16 7.96 4.77
N PRO A 101 26.49 7.95 4.91
CA PRO A 101 27.19 9.04 5.55
C PRO A 101 27.12 10.35 4.75
N ILE A 102 27.12 10.28 3.42
CA ILE A 102 26.98 11.47 2.56
C ILE A 102 25.57 12.05 2.74
N ASN A 103 24.55 11.21 2.61
CA ASN A 103 23.16 11.66 2.81
C ASN A 103 22.91 12.18 4.22
N ALA A 104 23.48 11.54 5.26
CA ALA A 104 23.33 11.98 6.64
C ALA A 104 23.85 13.40 6.85
N GLN A 105 24.99 13.78 6.26
CA GLN A 105 25.53 15.13 6.33
C GLN A 105 24.63 16.14 5.63
N PHE A 106 24.10 15.79 4.44
CA PHE A 106 23.16 16.66 3.73
C PHE A 106 21.82 16.79 4.49
N VAL A 107 21.30 15.71 5.04
CA VAL A 107 20.09 15.76 5.87
C VAL A 107 20.30 16.61 7.13
N ALA A 108 21.45 16.49 7.79
CA ALA A 108 21.77 17.30 8.96
C ALA A 108 21.87 18.80 8.63
N ALA A 109 22.44 19.14 7.45
CA ALA A 109 22.62 20.53 7.02
C ALA A 109 21.36 21.16 6.39
N THR A 110 20.55 20.37 5.69
CA THR A 110 19.49 20.91 4.82
C THR A 110 18.11 20.26 5.06
N GLY A 111 18.00 19.26 5.92
CA GLY A 111 16.78 18.48 6.14
C GLY A 111 16.46 17.49 5.00
N ARG A 112 17.33 17.35 3.97
CA ARG A 112 17.08 16.52 2.80
C ARG A 112 18.33 15.76 2.36
N PRO A 113 18.18 14.51 1.83
CA PRO A 113 19.33 13.77 1.30
C PRO A 113 19.87 14.43 0.02
N LEU A 114 21.14 14.16 -0.31
CA LEU A 114 21.71 14.54 -1.60
C LEU A 114 21.13 13.67 -2.73
N ILE A 115 21.10 12.37 -2.49
CA ILE A 115 20.58 11.35 -3.43
C ILE A 115 19.54 10.51 -2.69
N GLY A 116 18.34 10.42 -3.23
CA GLY A 116 17.27 9.62 -2.69
C GLY A 116 15.89 10.12 -3.09
N ASN A 117 14.92 9.24 -3.15
CA ASN A 117 13.55 9.60 -3.46
C ASN A 117 12.86 10.22 -2.23
N GLY A 118 11.92 11.10 -2.47
CA GLY A 118 11.03 11.62 -1.44
C GLY A 118 10.16 10.50 -0.85
N ALA A 119 9.87 10.59 0.45
CA ALA A 119 8.97 9.65 1.10
C ALA A 119 7.54 9.81 0.55
N ASN A 120 6.83 8.70 0.39
CA ASN A 120 5.40 8.75 0.08
C ASN A 120 4.61 9.26 1.29
N GLY A 121 3.48 9.91 1.04
CA GLY A 121 2.56 10.30 2.09
C GLY A 121 2.05 9.08 2.89
N ALA A 122 1.68 9.27 4.15
CA ALA A 122 1.11 8.22 4.98
C ALA A 122 -0.27 7.78 4.42
N PRO A 123 -0.52 6.47 4.24
CA PRO A 123 -1.76 5.97 3.64
C PRO A 123 -3.02 6.46 4.36
N GLY A 124 -4.05 6.86 3.60
CA GLY A 124 -5.36 7.27 4.13
C GLY A 124 -5.41 8.61 4.85
N THR A 125 -4.30 9.37 4.90
CA THR A 125 -4.22 10.64 5.64
C THR A 125 -4.33 11.88 4.76
N GLY A 126 -4.24 11.75 3.44
CA GLY A 126 -4.09 12.90 2.53
C GLY A 126 -2.74 13.61 2.69
N ALA A 127 -1.76 12.97 3.31
CA ALA A 127 -0.44 13.56 3.50
C ALA A 127 0.28 13.76 2.16
N ASN A 128 1.03 14.87 2.09
CA ASN A 128 1.84 15.19 0.92
C ASN A 128 2.99 14.20 0.74
N GLY A 129 3.39 13.98 -0.52
CA GLY A 129 4.65 13.32 -0.82
C GLY A 129 5.83 14.21 -0.45
N GLY A 130 6.91 13.61 0.06
CA GLY A 130 8.16 14.30 0.37
C GLY A 130 8.93 14.70 -0.90
N PRO A 131 9.75 15.76 -0.86
CA PRO A 131 10.61 16.14 -1.97
C PRO A 131 11.74 15.11 -2.18
N GLY A 132 12.16 14.92 -3.42
CA GLY A 132 13.34 14.12 -3.78
C GLY A 132 14.65 14.76 -3.31
N GLY A 133 15.76 14.03 -3.43
CA GLY A 133 17.10 14.50 -3.08
C GLY A 133 17.53 15.73 -3.89
N TRP A 134 18.52 16.45 -3.36
CA TRP A 134 19.02 17.69 -4.02
C TRP A 134 19.56 17.44 -5.41
N LEU A 135 20.29 16.35 -5.61
CA LEU A 135 20.94 16.04 -6.89
C LEU A 135 20.10 15.06 -7.72
N ILE A 136 19.77 13.89 -7.15
CA ILE A 136 19.03 12.84 -7.85
C ILE A 136 17.96 12.30 -6.91
N GLY A 137 16.72 12.30 -7.38
CA GLY A 137 15.61 11.64 -6.68
C GLY A 137 14.25 12.15 -7.13
N ASN A 138 13.33 11.21 -7.26
CA ASN A 138 11.95 11.53 -7.58
C ASN A 138 11.23 12.10 -6.35
N GLY A 139 10.28 12.96 -6.56
CA GLY A 139 9.34 13.36 -5.52
C GLY A 139 8.49 12.15 -5.08
N GLY A 140 8.18 12.06 -3.80
CA GLY A 140 7.29 11.04 -3.27
C GLY A 140 5.86 11.23 -3.77
N ALA A 141 5.15 10.14 -4.03
CA ALA A 141 3.72 10.18 -4.32
C ALA A 141 2.95 10.55 -3.04
N SER A 142 1.89 11.31 -3.19
CA SER A 142 0.98 11.59 -2.08
C SER A 142 -0.11 10.52 -2.01
N THR A 143 -0.79 10.44 -0.88
CA THR A 143 -1.86 9.48 -0.68
C THR A 143 -3.23 10.13 -0.78
N GLY A 144 -4.26 9.28 -0.96
CA GLY A 144 -5.64 9.67 -0.90
C GLY A 144 -5.99 10.29 0.45
N GLY A 145 -6.91 11.24 0.45
CA GLY A 145 -7.46 11.84 1.66
C GLY A 145 -8.20 10.81 2.50
N GLY A 146 -8.30 11.04 3.79
CA GLY A 146 -9.25 10.33 4.66
C GLY A 146 -10.70 10.63 4.27
N ASP A 147 -11.67 10.25 5.08
CA ASP A 147 -13.11 10.35 4.81
C ASP A 147 -13.52 11.71 4.22
N GLY A 148 -13.77 11.75 2.90
CA GLY A 148 -14.16 12.96 2.16
C GLY A 148 -13.09 14.07 2.08
N GLY A 149 -11.90 13.84 2.64
CA GLY A 149 -10.79 14.79 2.64
C GLY A 149 -10.09 14.93 1.27
N PRO A 150 -9.37 16.05 1.03
CA PRO A 150 -8.60 16.22 -0.20
C PRO A 150 -7.41 15.27 -0.22
N GLY A 151 -6.98 14.86 -1.43
CA GLY A 151 -5.71 14.17 -1.63
C GLY A 151 -4.54 15.12 -1.39
N GLY A 152 -3.43 14.58 -0.91
CA GLY A 152 -2.19 15.33 -0.67
C GLY A 152 -1.50 15.77 -1.96
N ALA A 153 -0.65 16.78 -1.90
CA ALA A 153 0.18 17.19 -3.02
C ALA A 153 1.37 16.23 -3.23
N GLY A 154 1.73 16.00 -4.50
CA GLY A 154 2.95 15.25 -4.83
C GLY A 154 4.21 16.02 -4.47
N GLY A 155 5.28 15.30 -4.11
CA GLY A 155 6.59 15.86 -3.81
C GLY A 155 7.31 16.37 -5.07
N THR A 156 8.21 17.32 -4.93
CA THR A 156 8.98 17.90 -6.05
C THR A 156 10.25 17.08 -6.34
N GLY A 157 10.62 16.90 -7.63
CA GLY A 157 12.00 16.65 -8.04
C GLY A 157 12.81 17.93 -7.91
N VAL A 158 14.17 17.87 -7.89
CA VAL A 158 14.96 19.11 -7.76
C VAL A 158 15.89 19.33 -8.93
N LEU A 159 16.94 18.56 -9.11
CA LEU A 159 17.81 18.68 -10.28
C LEU A 159 17.46 17.59 -11.31
N ILE A 160 17.56 16.35 -10.92
CA ILE A 160 17.21 15.18 -11.75
C ILE A 160 16.19 14.33 -10.98
N GLY A 161 15.00 14.15 -11.52
CA GLY A 161 13.95 13.30 -10.97
C GLY A 161 12.56 13.85 -11.27
N ASN A 162 11.60 12.96 -11.35
CA ASN A 162 10.22 13.32 -11.64
C ASN A 162 9.52 13.89 -10.40
N GLY A 163 8.59 14.78 -10.61
CA GLY A 163 7.63 15.19 -9.58
C GLY A 163 6.71 14.05 -9.21
N GLY A 164 6.34 13.92 -7.94
CA GLY A 164 5.39 12.93 -7.47
C GLY A 164 3.96 13.26 -7.94
N ASN A 165 3.14 12.23 -8.14
CA ASN A 165 1.72 12.43 -8.47
C ASN A 165 0.93 12.91 -7.25
N GLY A 166 -0.07 13.77 -7.49
CA GLY A 166 -1.04 14.15 -6.47
C GLY A 166 -1.93 12.97 -6.05
N GLY A 167 -2.30 12.88 -4.79
CA GLY A 167 -3.16 11.82 -4.27
C GLY A 167 -4.60 11.95 -4.75
N SER A 168 -5.33 10.85 -4.82
CA SER A 168 -6.78 10.86 -4.99
C SER A 168 -7.44 11.49 -3.77
N GLY A 169 -8.58 12.16 -3.93
CA GLY A 169 -9.35 12.63 -2.76
C GLY A 169 -9.89 11.45 -1.93
N GLY A 170 -10.29 11.67 -0.71
CA GLY A 170 -10.86 10.64 0.17
C GLY A 170 -12.30 10.28 -0.19
N THR A 171 -12.73 9.10 0.24
CA THR A 171 -14.11 8.62 0.11
C THR A 171 -14.89 8.99 1.37
N GLY A 172 -15.99 9.70 1.23
CA GLY A 172 -16.89 10.09 2.31
C GLY A 172 -18.28 10.33 1.74
N ALA A 173 -19.14 11.04 2.48
CA ALA A 173 -20.44 11.46 1.97
C ALA A 173 -20.34 12.26 0.65
N THR A 174 -19.21 12.97 0.47
CA THR A 174 -18.81 13.62 -0.79
C THR A 174 -17.40 13.20 -1.12
N LEU A 175 -17.09 13.07 -2.43
CA LEU A 175 -15.74 12.77 -2.88
C LEU A 175 -14.81 13.97 -2.60
N GLY A 176 -13.67 13.68 -1.97
CA GLY A 176 -12.60 14.65 -1.79
C GLY A 176 -11.96 15.01 -3.15
N LYS A 177 -11.42 16.22 -3.25
CA LYS A 177 -10.69 16.67 -4.44
C LYS A 177 -9.34 15.94 -4.55
N ALA A 178 -8.92 15.62 -5.77
CA ALA A 178 -7.56 15.12 -6.01
C ALA A 178 -6.51 16.20 -5.66
N GLY A 179 -5.37 15.76 -5.13
CA GLY A 179 -4.21 16.61 -4.89
C GLY A 179 -3.49 17.00 -6.20
N ILE A 180 -2.72 18.06 -6.14
CA ILE A 180 -1.89 18.53 -7.27
C ILE A 180 -0.59 17.69 -7.34
N GLY A 181 -0.08 17.47 -8.55
CA GLY A 181 1.24 16.87 -8.76
C GLY A 181 2.37 17.82 -8.37
N GLY A 182 3.52 17.25 -8.01
CA GLY A 182 4.76 18.00 -7.76
C GLY A 182 5.48 18.34 -9.06
N THR A 183 6.31 19.39 -9.04
CA THR A 183 7.15 19.75 -10.20
C THR A 183 8.32 18.79 -10.37
N GLY A 184 8.68 18.52 -11.63
CA GLY A 184 9.85 17.72 -11.99
C GLY A 184 11.17 18.48 -11.78
N GLY A 185 12.29 17.79 -11.96
CA GLY A 185 13.63 18.33 -11.83
C GLY A 185 13.98 19.33 -12.94
N VAL A 186 14.75 20.33 -12.58
CA VAL A 186 15.11 21.44 -13.50
C VAL A 186 15.95 20.99 -14.69
N LEU A 187 16.82 20.00 -14.50
CA LEU A 187 17.68 19.47 -15.55
C LEU A 187 17.04 18.31 -16.30
N LEU A 188 16.44 17.39 -15.57
CA LEU A 188 15.75 16.24 -16.16
C LEU A 188 14.67 15.75 -15.20
N GLY A 189 13.42 15.77 -15.64
CA GLY A 189 12.30 15.27 -14.88
C GLY A 189 10.98 15.78 -15.41
N LEU A 190 9.94 14.98 -15.25
CA LEU A 190 8.58 15.31 -15.63
C LEU A 190 7.80 15.77 -14.41
N ASP A 191 6.87 16.67 -14.64
CA ASP A 191 5.91 17.08 -13.63
C ASP A 191 5.01 15.90 -13.25
N GLY A 192 4.60 15.86 -11.98
CA GLY A 192 3.60 14.92 -11.51
C GLY A 192 2.25 15.16 -12.19
N PHE A 193 1.45 14.12 -12.31
CA PHE A 193 0.11 14.23 -12.89
C PHE A 193 -0.71 15.29 -12.13
N THR A 194 -1.37 16.18 -12.87
CA THR A 194 -2.11 17.36 -12.35
C THR A 194 -1.22 18.46 -11.75
N ALA A 195 0.10 18.47 -12.00
CA ALA A 195 0.93 19.59 -11.59
C ALA A 195 0.50 20.89 -12.31
N PRO A 196 0.63 22.06 -11.65
CA PRO A 196 0.40 23.32 -12.33
C PRO A 196 1.46 23.53 -13.42
N ALA A 197 1.06 24.14 -14.54
CA ALA A 197 2.00 24.46 -15.62
C ALA A 197 3.13 25.36 -15.09
N SER A 198 4.37 25.02 -15.44
CA SER A 198 5.53 25.82 -15.08
C SER A 198 5.55 27.13 -15.86
N THR A 199 5.90 28.21 -15.18
CA THR A 199 6.10 29.52 -15.81
C THR A 199 7.53 29.69 -16.32
N SER A 200 8.43 28.73 -16.14
CA SER A 200 9.81 28.76 -16.60
C SER A 200 9.90 28.40 -18.09
N PRO A 201 10.40 29.30 -18.96
CA PRO A 201 10.56 29.00 -20.39
C PRO A 201 11.46 27.79 -20.64
N LEU A 202 12.48 27.57 -19.80
CA LEU A 202 13.38 26.44 -19.92
C LEU A 202 12.67 25.12 -19.64
N HIS A 203 11.83 25.12 -18.63
CA HIS A 203 11.03 23.92 -18.27
C HIS A 203 9.97 23.61 -19.36
N THR A 204 9.33 24.63 -19.91
CA THR A 204 8.39 24.46 -21.04
C THR A 204 9.09 23.86 -22.25
N LEU A 205 10.26 24.39 -22.64
CA LEU A 205 11.06 23.85 -23.74
C LEU A 205 11.47 22.39 -23.49
N GLN A 206 11.84 22.05 -22.25
CA GLN A 206 12.16 20.68 -21.87
C GLN A 206 10.96 19.75 -22.07
N GLN A 207 9.76 20.17 -21.64
CA GLN A 207 8.53 19.38 -21.84
C GLN A 207 8.20 19.21 -23.33
N ASP A 208 8.38 20.24 -24.15
CA ASP A 208 8.16 20.18 -25.61
C ASP A 208 9.10 19.18 -26.28
N VAL A 209 10.38 19.18 -25.92
CA VAL A 209 11.36 18.19 -26.42
C VAL A 209 10.98 16.76 -25.98
N ILE A 210 10.56 16.58 -24.74
CA ILE A 210 10.12 15.28 -24.23
C ILE A 210 8.88 14.79 -24.99
N ASN A 211 7.92 15.66 -25.25
CA ASN A 211 6.73 15.31 -26.03
C ASN A 211 7.09 14.87 -27.46
N MET A 212 8.01 15.58 -28.13
CA MET A 212 8.48 15.21 -29.47
C MET A 212 9.17 13.84 -29.48
N VAL A 213 9.93 13.49 -28.44
CA VAL A 213 10.55 12.18 -28.30
C VAL A 213 9.50 11.09 -28.01
N ASN A 214 8.45 11.42 -27.30
CA ASN A 214 7.41 10.47 -26.90
C ASN A 214 6.48 10.06 -28.05
N ASP A 215 6.19 10.98 -28.98
CA ASP A 215 5.21 10.75 -30.07
C ASP A 215 5.36 9.41 -30.81
N PRO A 216 6.58 9.01 -31.28
CA PRO A 216 6.75 7.74 -31.96
C PRO A 216 6.52 6.53 -31.03
N PHE A 217 6.93 6.62 -29.77
CA PHE A 217 6.75 5.54 -28.80
C PHE A 217 5.27 5.39 -28.39
N GLN A 218 4.59 6.50 -28.18
CA GLN A 218 3.16 6.53 -27.89
C GLN A 218 2.34 5.91 -29.03
N THR A 219 2.69 6.25 -30.28
CA THR A 219 1.99 5.72 -31.46
C THR A 219 2.23 4.24 -31.66
N LEU A 220 3.46 3.76 -31.43
CA LEU A 220 3.82 2.35 -31.65
C LEU A 220 3.42 1.42 -30.50
N THR A 221 3.45 1.89 -29.25
CA THR A 221 3.30 1.02 -28.07
C THR A 221 2.12 1.41 -27.18
N GLY A 222 1.44 2.53 -27.47
CA GLY A 222 0.42 3.09 -26.58
C GLY A 222 0.96 3.67 -25.28
N ARG A 223 2.30 3.74 -25.10
CA ARG A 223 2.96 4.17 -23.88
C ARG A 223 4.15 5.09 -24.22
N PRO A 224 4.30 6.25 -23.56
CA PRO A 224 5.42 7.14 -23.82
C PRO A 224 6.75 6.51 -23.41
N LEU A 225 7.85 6.95 -24.00
CA LEU A 225 9.19 6.60 -23.54
C LEU A 225 9.48 7.24 -22.18
N ILE A 226 9.14 8.52 -22.05
CA ILE A 226 9.31 9.36 -20.86
C ILE A 226 7.94 9.98 -20.54
N GLY A 227 7.33 9.62 -19.41
CA GLY A 227 6.02 10.16 -19.07
C GLY A 227 5.47 9.56 -17.78
N ASN A 228 4.69 10.32 -17.04
CA ASN A 228 3.98 9.79 -15.88
C ASN A 228 2.70 9.07 -16.34
N GLY A 229 2.37 7.98 -15.66
CA GLY A 229 1.12 7.27 -15.86
C GLY A 229 -0.07 8.12 -15.42
N ALA A 230 -1.18 8.03 -16.16
CA ALA A 230 -2.42 8.70 -15.79
C ALA A 230 -2.98 8.11 -14.49
N ASN A 231 -3.56 8.96 -13.64
CA ASN A 231 -4.28 8.50 -12.45
C ASN A 231 -5.58 7.80 -12.85
N GLY A 232 -5.96 6.79 -12.09
CA GLY A 232 -7.28 6.16 -12.20
C GLY A 232 -8.39 7.18 -11.89
N THR A 233 -9.51 7.08 -12.59
CA THR A 233 -10.65 8.00 -12.40
C THR A 233 -11.20 7.87 -10.98
N PRO A 234 -11.28 8.96 -10.22
CA PRO A 234 -11.83 8.95 -8.86
C PRO A 234 -13.27 8.43 -8.82
N GLY A 235 -13.60 7.62 -7.82
CA GLY A 235 -14.95 7.07 -7.62
C GLY A 235 -15.32 5.88 -8.51
N THR A 236 -14.39 5.38 -9.35
CA THR A 236 -14.63 4.23 -10.24
C THR A 236 -13.87 2.97 -9.82
N GLY A 237 -12.85 3.10 -8.97
CA GLY A 237 -11.91 2.02 -8.68
C GLY A 237 -10.98 1.68 -9.85
N ALA A 238 -10.84 2.58 -10.83
CA ALA A 238 -9.96 2.35 -11.97
C ALA A 238 -8.49 2.34 -11.54
N ASP A 239 -7.69 1.48 -12.16
CA ASP A 239 -6.26 1.40 -11.93
C ASP A 239 -5.52 2.63 -12.47
N GLY A 240 -4.39 2.97 -11.85
CA GLY A 240 -3.44 3.95 -12.38
C GLY A 240 -2.67 3.38 -13.55
N GLY A 241 -2.40 4.22 -14.55
CA GLY A 241 -1.59 3.87 -15.72
C GLY A 241 -0.11 3.66 -15.35
N ALA A 242 0.59 2.82 -16.09
CA ALA A 242 2.04 2.69 -15.95
C ALA A 242 2.77 3.96 -16.41
N GLY A 243 3.86 4.32 -15.76
CA GLY A 243 4.78 5.38 -16.22
C GLY A 243 5.45 5.02 -17.55
N GLY A 244 6.18 5.94 -18.15
CA GLY A 244 6.89 5.73 -19.42
C GLY A 244 7.82 4.51 -19.40
N TRP A 245 8.17 4.04 -20.60
CA TRP A 245 9.05 2.87 -20.70
C TRP A 245 10.36 3.05 -19.95
N LEU A 246 10.99 4.20 -20.08
CA LEU A 246 12.32 4.46 -19.50
C LEU A 246 12.21 5.26 -18.21
N PHE A 247 11.52 6.40 -18.26
CA PHE A 247 11.36 7.34 -17.16
C PHE A 247 9.89 7.69 -16.95
N GLY A 248 9.46 7.73 -15.71
CA GLY A 248 8.14 8.23 -15.34
C GLY A 248 7.55 7.51 -14.14
N ASN A 249 6.75 8.21 -13.37
CA ASN A 249 6.06 7.63 -12.24
C ASN A 249 4.79 6.91 -12.70
N GLY A 250 4.41 5.83 -12.03
CA GLY A 250 3.10 5.22 -12.19
C GLY A 250 1.99 6.15 -11.73
N GLY A 251 0.85 6.11 -12.40
CA GLY A 251 -0.37 6.81 -11.99
C GLY A 251 -0.96 6.23 -10.71
N ASN A 252 -1.61 7.05 -9.91
CA ASN A 252 -2.30 6.57 -8.72
C ASN A 252 -3.61 5.85 -9.08
N GLY A 253 -3.97 4.83 -8.33
CA GLY A 253 -5.26 4.16 -8.46
C GLY A 253 -6.43 5.09 -8.07
N GLY A 254 -7.55 4.94 -8.77
CA GLY A 254 -8.79 5.64 -8.48
C GLY A 254 -9.46 5.08 -7.21
N GLN A 255 -10.21 5.92 -6.51
CA GLN A 255 -11.01 5.50 -5.37
C GLN A 255 -12.11 4.54 -5.80
N GLY A 256 -12.48 3.63 -4.91
CA GLY A 256 -13.63 2.74 -5.08
C GLY A 256 -14.97 3.50 -5.08
N THR A 257 -15.99 2.89 -5.68
CA THR A 257 -17.34 3.45 -5.73
C THR A 257 -17.95 3.58 -4.33
N ILE A 258 -18.77 4.64 -4.16
CA ILE A 258 -19.51 4.93 -2.92
C ILE A 258 -21.00 4.74 -3.15
N GLY A 259 -21.76 4.56 -2.06
CA GLY A 259 -23.24 4.58 -2.10
C GLY A 259 -23.94 3.26 -2.35
N GLY A 260 -23.19 2.15 -2.46
CA GLY A 260 -23.76 0.79 -2.52
C GLY A 260 -23.91 0.17 -1.14
N VAL A 261 -24.60 -0.99 -1.04
CA VAL A 261 -24.62 -1.83 0.17
C VAL A 261 -23.20 -2.13 0.61
N ASN A 262 -22.36 -2.55 -0.33
CA ASN A 262 -20.91 -2.74 -0.16
C ASN A 262 -20.16 -1.60 -0.85
N GLY A 263 -19.05 -1.15 -0.28
CA GLY A 263 -18.12 -0.22 -0.91
C GLY A 263 -17.37 -0.88 -2.07
N GLY A 264 -17.09 -0.15 -3.12
CA GLY A 264 -16.28 -0.62 -4.25
C GLY A 264 -14.80 -0.70 -3.87
N ALA A 265 -14.06 -1.61 -4.50
CA ALA A 265 -12.61 -1.67 -4.35
C ALA A 265 -11.92 -0.43 -4.92
N GLY A 266 -10.83 0.01 -4.31
CA GLY A 266 -9.92 0.99 -4.89
C GLY A 266 -9.05 0.38 -5.99
N GLY A 267 -8.72 1.17 -7.01
CA GLY A 267 -7.85 0.75 -8.11
C GLY A 267 -6.39 0.58 -7.67
N ALA A 268 -5.65 -0.28 -8.33
CA ALA A 268 -4.20 -0.43 -8.10
C ALA A 268 -3.42 0.79 -8.62
N GLY A 269 -2.31 1.14 -8.01
CA GLY A 269 -1.36 2.10 -8.55
C GLY A 269 -0.57 1.51 -9.72
N GLY A 270 -0.27 2.32 -10.72
CA GLY A 270 0.53 1.92 -11.88
C GLY A 270 2.01 1.72 -11.52
N ALA A 271 2.68 0.85 -12.28
CA ALA A 271 4.13 0.68 -12.16
C ALA A 271 4.91 1.92 -12.63
N GLY A 272 6.07 2.19 -12.04
CA GLY A 272 7.01 3.19 -12.52
C GLY A 272 7.70 2.77 -13.84
N GLY A 273 8.47 3.68 -14.43
CA GLY A 273 9.32 3.40 -15.59
C GLY A 273 10.45 2.43 -15.24
N ILE A 274 11.00 1.75 -16.28
CA ILE A 274 12.00 0.70 -16.08
C ILE A 274 13.26 1.23 -15.39
N LEU A 275 13.77 2.36 -15.83
CA LEU A 275 15.03 2.92 -15.30
C LEU A 275 14.78 3.78 -14.07
N PHE A 276 13.99 4.83 -14.20
CA PHE A 276 13.63 5.72 -13.09
C PHE A 276 12.12 5.96 -13.06
N GLY A 277 11.50 5.66 -11.93
CA GLY A 277 10.09 5.95 -11.70
C GLY A 277 9.61 5.39 -10.38
N THR A 278 8.79 6.14 -9.67
CA THR A 278 8.10 5.65 -8.48
C THR A 278 6.82 4.93 -8.90
N GLY A 279 6.43 3.88 -8.21
CA GLY A 279 5.12 3.30 -8.35
C GLY A 279 4.03 4.27 -7.88
N GLY A 280 2.89 4.26 -8.52
CA GLY A 280 1.70 5.01 -8.13
C GLY A 280 1.09 4.44 -6.84
N THR A 281 0.41 5.26 -6.04
CA THR A 281 -0.30 4.80 -4.84
C THR A 281 -1.57 4.05 -5.22
N GLY A 282 -1.97 3.08 -4.44
CA GLY A 282 -3.28 2.43 -4.54
C GLY A 282 -4.41 3.40 -4.15
N GLY A 283 -5.55 3.27 -4.80
CA GLY A 283 -6.76 4.01 -4.48
C GLY A 283 -7.43 3.47 -3.20
N SER A 284 -8.09 4.34 -2.43
CA SER A 284 -8.86 3.90 -1.26
C SER A 284 -10.09 3.10 -1.66
N GLY A 285 -10.47 2.13 -0.85
CA GLY A 285 -11.76 1.44 -0.97
C GLY A 285 -12.91 2.39 -0.63
N GLY A 286 -14.02 2.23 -1.32
CA GLY A 286 -15.25 3.00 -1.06
C GLY A 286 -15.94 2.56 0.23
N PRO A 287 -16.67 3.45 0.93
CA PRO A 287 -17.47 3.07 2.08
C PRO A 287 -18.69 2.25 1.66
N GLY A 288 -19.02 1.21 2.41
CA GLY A 288 -20.28 0.48 2.32
C GLY A 288 -21.34 1.08 3.24
N ALA A 289 -22.57 1.25 2.76
CA ALA A 289 -23.64 1.87 3.54
C ALA A 289 -24.08 1.01 4.72
N THR A 290 -24.27 -0.28 4.51
CA THR A 290 -24.69 -1.27 5.52
C THR A 290 -23.96 -2.60 5.44
N GLY A 291 -23.11 -2.76 4.43
CA GLY A 291 -22.35 -3.99 4.16
C GLY A 291 -20.85 -3.82 4.39
N LEU A 292 -20.07 -4.49 3.56
CA LEU A 292 -18.61 -4.45 3.63
C LEU A 292 -18.07 -3.12 3.09
N GLY A 293 -17.05 -2.56 3.75
CA GLY A 293 -16.20 -1.55 3.16
C GLY A 293 -15.39 -2.13 2.00
N GLY A 294 -15.14 -1.34 0.95
CA GLY A 294 -14.30 -1.74 -0.17
C GLY A 294 -12.84 -1.97 0.25
N ILE A 295 -12.16 -2.88 -0.39
CA ILE A 295 -10.71 -3.07 -0.17
C ILE A 295 -9.92 -1.91 -0.80
N GLY A 296 -8.80 -1.52 -0.17
CA GLY A 296 -7.85 -0.59 -0.77
C GLY A 296 -7.06 -1.22 -1.91
N GLY A 297 -6.75 -0.45 -2.94
CA GLY A 297 -5.93 -0.89 -4.07
C GLY A 297 -4.46 -1.10 -3.67
N ALA A 298 -3.77 -1.99 -4.34
CA ALA A 298 -2.32 -2.18 -4.15
C ALA A 298 -1.54 -0.97 -4.69
N GLY A 299 -0.40 -0.65 -4.09
CA GLY A 299 0.56 0.30 -4.63
C GLY A 299 1.33 -0.30 -5.81
N GLY A 300 1.69 0.54 -6.79
CA GLY A 300 2.49 0.14 -7.95
C GLY A 300 3.95 -0.13 -7.58
N ALA A 301 4.60 -1.01 -8.31
CA ALA A 301 6.03 -1.30 -8.13
C ALA A 301 6.91 -0.27 -8.84
N ALA A 302 8.09 0.01 -8.30
CA ALA A 302 9.22 0.54 -9.05
C ALA A 302 10.04 -0.62 -9.64
N LEU A 303 10.84 -0.36 -10.70
CA LEU A 303 11.56 -1.44 -11.38
C LEU A 303 13.05 -1.44 -11.05
N LEU A 304 13.84 -0.44 -11.47
CA LEU A 304 15.29 -0.40 -11.18
C LEU A 304 15.61 0.65 -10.12
N PHE A 305 15.24 1.92 -10.39
CA PHE A 305 15.44 3.04 -9.46
C PHE A 305 14.10 3.70 -9.17
N GLY A 306 13.65 3.67 -7.94
CA GLY A 306 12.43 4.35 -7.54
C GLY A 306 11.78 3.71 -6.33
N SER A 307 10.89 4.43 -5.70
CA SER A 307 10.12 3.93 -4.56
C SER A 307 8.84 3.25 -5.03
N GLY A 308 8.45 2.18 -4.38
CA GLY A 308 7.13 1.57 -4.52
C GLY A 308 6.04 2.52 -4.03
N GLY A 309 4.87 2.47 -4.65
CA GLY A 309 3.70 3.23 -4.23
C GLY A 309 3.10 2.68 -2.93
N ALA A 310 2.53 3.53 -2.08
CA ALA A 310 1.79 3.09 -0.92
C ALA A 310 0.49 2.37 -1.32
N GLY A 311 0.06 1.41 -0.53
CA GLY A 311 -1.26 0.78 -0.66
C GLY A 311 -2.38 1.75 -0.28
N GLY A 312 -3.55 1.60 -0.88
CA GLY A 312 -4.75 2.38 -0.56
C GLY A 312 -5.39 1.89 0.75
N SER A 313 -6.05 2.79 1.48
CA SER A 313 -6.81 2.43 2.67
C SER A 313 -8.07 1.65 2.33
N GLY A 314 -8.49 0.77 3.21
CA GLY A 314 -9.81 0.12 3.14
C GLY A 314 -10.92 1.11 3.43
N GLY A 315 -12.09 0.90 2.84
CA GLY A 315 -13.30 1.69 3.09
C GLY A 315 -13.98 1.32 4.40
N ALA A 316 -14.70 2.27 4.99
CA ALA A 316 -15.55 2.03 6.15
C ALA A 316 -16.79 1.21 5.77
N GLY A 317 -17.37 0.47 6.72
CA GLY A 317 -18.58 -0.34 6.48
C GLY A 317 -19.03 -1.02 7.76
N ALA A 318 -20.05 -1.89 7.70
CA ALA A 318 -20.40 -2.76 8.85
C ALA A 318 -19.19 -3.63 9.22
N VAL A 319 -18.49 -4.15 8.21
CA VAL A 319 -17.13 -4.68 8.35
C VAL A 319 -16.22 -3.79 7.52
N GLY A 320 -15.17 -3.25 8.12
CA GLY A 320 -14.19 -2.42 7.43
C GLY A 320 -13.47 -3.20 6.33
N GLY A 321 -13.22 -2.56 5.20
CA GLY A 321 -12.44 -3.12 4.10
C GLY A 321 -10.96 -3.24 4.47
N ASN A 322 -10.26 -4.22 3.92
CA ASN A 322 -8.82 -4.35 4.14
C ASN A 322 -8.04 -3.25 3.39
N GLY A 323 -6.91 -2.83 3.96
CA GLY A 323 -5.94 -1.98 3.26
C GLY A 323 -5.24 -2.72 2.14
N GLY A 324 -4.86 -2.02 1.08
CA GLY A 324 -4.08 -2.54 -0.04
C GLY A 324 -2.61 -2.73 0.32
N ALA A 325 -1.94 -3.67 -0.33
CA ALA A 325 -0.50 -3.86 -0.17
C ALA A 325 0.31 -2.69 -0.73
N GLY A 326 1.46 -2.38 -0.13
CA GLY A 326 2.44 -1.46 -0.70
C GLY A 326 3.16 -2.08 -1.89
N GLY A 327 3.57 -1.25 -2.85
CA GLY A 327 4.35 -1.64 -4.01
C GLY A 327 5.82 -1.90 -3.67
N ASN A 328 6.46 -2.76 -4.45
CA ASN A 328 7.88 -3.06 -4.27
C ASN A 328 8.77 -1.87 -4.64
N ALA A 329 9.90 -1.75 -3.93
CA ALA A 329 10.97 -0.81 -4.31
C ALA A 329 11.61 -1.20 -5.64
N GLY A 330 12.34 -0.27 -6.24
CA GLY A 330 13.24 -0.54 -7.34
C GLY A 330 14.32 -1.55 -6.94
N ALA A 331 14.70 -2.42 -7.88
CA ALA A 331 15.64 -3.51 -7.61
C ALA A 331 16.97 -3.02 -7.04
N LEU A 332 17.42 -1.82 -7.39
CA LEU A 332 18.71 -1.27 -6.98
C LEU A 332 18.56 -0.22 -5.88
N LEU A 333 17.72 0.82 -6.10
CA LEU A 333 17.56 1.94 -5.16
C LEU A 333 16.10 2.38 -5.07
N GLY A 334 15.67 2.70 -3.85
CA GLY A 334 14.36 3.24 -3.56
C GLY A 334 13.83 2.71 -2.23
N ALA A 335 12.70 3.17 -1.77
CA ALA A 335 11.99 2.62 -0.61
C ALA A 335 10.74 1.88 -1.08
N ALA A 336 10.41 0.77 -0.47
CA ALA A 336 9.14 0.09 -0.74
C ALA A 336 7.97 0.89 -0.19
N GLY A 337 6.81 0.73 -0.80
CA GLY A 337 5.58 1.37 -0.36
C GLY A 337 5.06 0.77 0.94
N ALA A 338 4.51 1.62 1.82
CA ALA A 338 3.79 1.16 3.00
C ALA A 338 2.45 0.53 2.61
N GLY A 339 1.99 -0.42 3.37
CA GLY A 339 0.64 -0.98 3.27
C GLY A 339 -0.42 0.06 3.66
N GLY A 340 -1.60 -0.04 3.07
CA GLY A 340 -2.73 0.81 3.39
C GLY A 340 -3.38 0.45 4.72
N ALA A 341 -4.00 1.43 5.39
CA ALA A 341 -4.75 1.22 6.60
C ALA A 341 -6.02 0.40 6.35
N GLY A 342 -6.43 -0.41 7.28
CA GLY A 342 -7.74 -1.07 7.28
C GLY A 342 -8.86 -0.04 7.51
N GLY A 343 -10.04 -0.30 6.94
CA GLY A 343 -11.22 0.51 7.13
C GLY A 343 -11.90 0.30 8.50
N ALA A 344 -12.60 1.32 8.99
CA ALA A 344 -13.37 1.26 10.23
C ALA A 344 -14.69 0.53 10.03
N GLY A 345 -15.19 -0.12 11.10
CA GLY A 345 -16.49 -0.82 11.08
C GLY A 345 -16.83 -1.40 12.44
N ALA A 346 -17.97 -2.12 12.54
CA ALA A 346 -18.24 -2.94 13.74
C ALA A 346 -17.11 -3.97 13.93
N VAL A 347 -16.59 -4.52 12.83
CA VAL A 347 -15.33 -5.26 12.77
C VAL A 347 -14.38 -4.44 11.93
N GLY A 348 -13.20 -4.11 12.44
CA GLY A 348 -12.18 -3.36 11.72
C GLY A 348 -11.55 -4.19 10.59
N GLY A 349 -11.26 -3.56 9.45
CA GLY A 349 -10.52 -4.16 8.35
C GLY A 349 -9.03 -4.29 8.68
N ASN A 350 -8.35 -5.29 8.11
CA ASN A 350 -6.91 -5.47 8.32
C ASN A 350 -6.11 -4.42 7.55
N GLY A 351 -4.95 -4.05 8.09
CA GLY A 351 -3.96 -3.27 7.36
C GLY A 351 -3.35 -4.09 6.21
N GLY A 352 -2.90 -3.40 5.17
CA GLY A 352 -2.21 -4.00 4.04
C GLY A 352 -0.75 -4.30 4.37
N ALA A 353 -0.16 -5.29 3.71
CA ALA A 353 1.27 -5.58 3.82
C ALA A 353 2.11 -4.44 3.21
N GLY A 354 3.29 -4.19 3.76
CA GLY A 354 4.30 -3.34 3.11
C GLY A 354 4.90 -4.03 1.88
N GLY A 355 5.41 -3.26 0.95
CA GLY A 355 6.10 -3.76 -0.24
C GLY A 355 7.52 -4.26 0.08
N ASN A 356 8.08 -5.05 -0.83
CA ASN A 356 9.44 -5.57 -0.68
C ASN A 356 10.49 -4.49 -1.03
N GLY A 357 11.60 -4.50 -0.29
CA GLY A 357 12.78 -3.70 -0.62
C GLY A 357 13.56 -4.24 -1.83
N GLY A 358 14.43 -3.42 -2.40
CA GLY A 358 15.44 -3.83 -3.39
C GLY A 358 16.82 -4.02 -2.74
N LEU A 359 17.86 -4.12 -3.58
CA LEU A 359 19.24 -4.39 -3.12
C LEU A 359 19.75 -3.32 -2.12
N PHE A 360 19.45 -2.04 -2.38
CA PHE A 360 19.80 -0.90 -1.52
C PHE A 360 18.54 -0.15 -1.03
N ALA A 361 17.48 -0.90 -0.74
CA ALA A 361 16.19 -0.33 -0.41
C ALA A 361 15.53 -1.06 0.76
N ASN A 362 14.95 -0.30 1.67
CA ASN A 362 14.19 -0.85 2.79
C ASN A 362 12.83 -1.37 2.32
N GLY A 363 12.36 -2.44 2.93
CA GLY A 363 10.98 -2.89 2.83
C GLY A 363 9.99 -1.85 3.39
N GLY A 364 8.78 -1.87 2.92
CA GLY A 364 7.70 -1.00 3.38
C GLY A 364 7.12 -1.48 4.71
N ALA A 365 6.65 -0.54 5.53
CA ALA A 365 5.90 -0.88 6.73
C ALA A 365 4.52 -1.43 6.37
N GLY A 366 4.00 -2.37 7.16
CA GLY A 366 2.59 -2.76 7.10
C GLY A 366 1.67 -1.60 7.49
N GLY A 367 0.46 -1.60 6.96
CA GLY A 367 -0.56 -0.62 7.32
C GLY A 367 -1.20 -0.94 8.68
N PRO A 368 -1.68 0.06 9.43
CA PRO A 368 -2.42 -0.19 10.66
C PRO A 368 -3.77 -0.86 10.37
N GLY A 369 -4.24 -1.69 11.30
CA GLY A 369 -5.59 -2.22 11.27
C GLY A 369 -6.64 -1.12 11.49
N GLY A 370 -7.84 -1.33 10.97
CA GLY A 370 -8.98 -0.43 11.14
C GLY A 370 -9.60 -0.51 12.55
N PHE A 371 -10.29 0.55 12.93
CA PHE A 371 -11.02 0.61 14.20
C PHE A 371 -12.27 -0.27 14.14
N GLY A 372 -12.54 -1.01 15.22
CA GLY A 372 -13.70 -1.89 15.35
C GLY A 372 -13.61 -2.69 16.65
N SER A 373 -14.62 -3.54 16.89
CA SER A 373 -14.59 -4.52 17.98
C SER A 373 -15.02 -5.90 17.43
N PRO A 374 -14.08 -6.75 17.02
CA PRO A 374 -12.62 -6.59 17.12
C PRO A 374 -12.02 -5.58 16.14
N ALA A 375 -10.90 -4.98 16.52
CA ALA A 375 -10.10 -4.14 15.63
C ALA A 375 -9.43 -4.98 14.53
N GLY A 376 -9.14 -4.37 13.39
CA GLY A 376 -8.36 -5.00 12.33
C GLY A 376 -6.90 -5.23 12.76
N ALA A 377 -6.25 -6.24 12.18
CA ALA A 377 -4.82 -6.47 12.34
C ALA A 377 -4.00 -5.45 11.53
N ALA A 378 -2.81 -5.10 12.02
CA ALA A 378 -1.84 -4.24 11.34
C ALA A 378 -0.93 -5.06 10.43
#